data_edd66bacb79fe1e8d6966e615013777e
#
_entry.id   edd66bacb79fe1e8d6966e615013777e
#
_cell.length_a   1.000
_cell.length_b   1.000
_cell.length_c   1.000
_cell.angle_alpha   90.00
_cell.angle_beta   90.00
_cell.angle_gamma   90.00
#
_symmetry.space_group_name_H-M   'P 1'
#
loop_
_entity.id
_entity.type
_entity.pdbx_description
1 polymer ?
#
loop_
_entity_poly.entity_id
_entity_poly.type
_entity_poly.pdbx_seq_one_letter_code
_entity_poly.pdbx_strand_id
1 'polypeptide(L)'
;MPKEFTFAANTGSIGRRVLDRHDHSTCYGVVWHDPNGVCGWVAEYPGNHPGSGGGIPGFASREWAARFLYRYRKPEPSRRP
;
A
#
# COMPACT_ATOMS: atom_id res chain seq x y z
N MET A 1 -11.10 -5.46 16.07
CA MET A 1 -11.81 -5.19 14.83
C MET A 1 -11.22 -6.00 13.71
N PRO A 2 -12.05 -6.64 12.92
CA PRO A 2 -11.53 -7.36 11.77
C PRO A 2 -10.92 -6.38 10.77
N LYS A 3 -9.83 -6.78 10.18
CA LYS A 3 -9.23 -5.98 9.14
C LYS A 3 -9.86 -6.30 7.81
N GLU A 4 -10.01 -5.27 7.01
CA GLU A 4 -10.55 -5.46 5.67
C GLU A 4 -9.46 -5.81 4.66
N PHE A 5 -8.22 -5.84 5.09
CA PHE A 5 -7.09 -6.08 4.20
C PHE A 5 -6.09 -7.00 4.86
N THR A 6 -5.22 -7.57 4.04
CA THR A 6 -4.14 -8.41 4.53
C THR A 6 -2.85 -8.02 3.79
N PHE A 7 -1.72 -8.49 4.31
CA PHE A 7 -0.42 -8.19 3.72
C PHE A 7 0.13 -9.40 3.00
N ALA A 8 0.83 -9.16 1.90
CA ALA A 8 1.51 -10.20 1.16
C ALA A 8 2.88 -9.71 0.73
N ALA A 9 3.77 -10.64 0.44
CA ALA A 9 5.10 -10.29 -0.01
C ALA A 9 5.02 -9.54 -1.33
N ASN A 10 5.90 -8.55 -1.50
CA ASN A 10 6.01 -7.83 -2.76
C ASN A 10 7.20 -8.38 -3.50
N THR A 11 6.98 -9.49 -4.19
CA THR A 11 8.05 -10.25 -4.82
C THR A 11 8.84 -9.36 -5.79
N GLY A 12 10.14 -9.38 -5.63
CA GLY A 12 11.00 -8.59 -6.51
C GLY A 12 11.09 -7.12 -6.18
N SER A 13 10.47 -6.69 -5.07
CA SER A 13 10.52 -5.30 -4.68
C SER A 13 10.44 -5.20 -3.17
N ILE A 14 10.59 -3.99 -2.66
CA ILE A 14 10.53 -3.78 -1.21
C ILE A 14 9.08 -3.64 -0.78
N GLY A 15 8.86 -3.86 0.51
CA GLY A 15 7.57 -3.61 1.11
C GLY A 15 6.63 -4.79 1.06
N ARG A 16 5.38 -4.50 1.36
CA ARG A 16 4.34 -5.51 1.38
C ARG A 16 3.15 -5.02 0.60
N ARG A 17 2.53 -5.90 -0.17
CA ARG A 17 1.31 -5.55 -0.86
C ARG A 17 0.15 -5.59 0.12
N VAL A 18 -0.76 -4.66 -0.03
CA VAL A 18 -1.98 -4.59 0.78
C VAL A 18 -3.12 -5.11 -0.08
N LEU A 19 -3.62 -6.27 0.27
CA LEU A 19 -4.63 -6.96 -0.53
C LEU A 19 -5.96 -6.96 0.19
N ASP A 20 -7.03 -7.04 -0.59
CA ASP A 20 -8.33 -7.22 -0.01
C ASP A 20 -8.38 -8.55 0.74
N ARG A 21 -8.99 -8.55 1.90
CA ARG A 21 -9.00 -9.74 2.75
C ARG A 21 -9.70 -10.92 2.08
N HIS A 22 -10.74 -10.64 1.34
CA HIS A 22 -11.57 -11.67 0.73
C HIS A 22 -11.29 -11.87 -0.76
N ASP A 23 -10.56 -10.95 -1.38
CA ASP A 23 -10.27 -11.04 -2.80
C ASP A 23 -8.82 -10.64 -3.02
N HIS A 24 -7.94 -11.62 -2.98
CA HIS A 24 -6.50 -11.35 -3.07
C HIS A 24 -6.05 -10.88 -4.44
N SER A 25 -6.95 -10.83 -5.41
CA SER A 25 -6.61 -10.23 -6.69
C SER A 25 -6.77 -8.71 -6.67
N THR A 26 -7.38 -8.19 -5.61
CA THR A 26 -7.54 -6.76 -5.44
C THR A 26 -6.41 -6.23 -4.55
N CYS A 27 -5.60 -5.34 -5.09
CA CYS A 27 -4.46 -4.76 -4.37
C CYS A 27 -4.72 -3.29 -4.16
N TYR A 28 -4.65 -2.84 -2.90
CA TYR A 28 -4.85 -1.43 -2.58
C TYR A 28 -3.56 -0.62 -2.69
N GLY A 29 -2.44 -1.29 -2.77
CA GLY A 29 -1.16 -0.63 -2.91
C GLY A 29 -0.07 -1.38 -2.16
N VAL A 30 1.02 -0.68 -1.89
CA VAL A 30 2.19 -1.23 -1.22
C VAL A 30 2.54 -0.32 -0.04
N VAL A 31 2.94 -0.92 1.08
CA VAL A 31 3.49 -0.18 2.20
C VAL A 31 4.93 -0.61 2.39
N TRP A 32 5.81 0.33 2.69
CA TRP A 32 7.23 0.00 2.88
C TRP A 32 7.83 0.93 3.92
N HIS A 33 8.95 0.49 4.47
CA HIS A 33 9.60 1.21 5.56
C HIS A 33 10.79 1.97 5.00
N ASP A 34 10.80 3.29 5.23
CA ASP A 34 11.90 4.15 4.85
C ASP A 34 12.68 4.51 6.11
N PRO A 35 13.86 3.94 6.30
CA PRO A 35 14.61 4.19 7.54
C PRO A 35 15.03 5.63 7.72
N ASN A 36 14.99 6.43 6.65
CA ASN A 36 15.36 7.82 6.75
C ASN A 36 14.17 8.74 6.92
N GLY A 37 12.97 8.21 6.94
CA GLY A 37 11.78 9.02 7.03
C GLY A 37 11.31 9.22 8.45
N VAL A 38 10.62 10.31 8.69
CA VAL A 38 9.95 10.56 9.96
C VAL A 38 8.81 9.56 10.06
N CYS A 39 8.69 8.87 11.16
CA CYS A 39 7.72 7.79 11.38
C CYS A 39 7.98 6.55 10.55
N GLY A 40 8.67 6.64 9.45
CA GLY A 40 9.24 5.50 8.77
C GLY A 40 8.40 4.74 7.77
N TRP A 41 7.08 4.86 7.76
CA TRP A 41 6.27 4.06 6.84
C TRP A 41 5.68 4.90 5.72
N VAL A 42 5.67 4.31 4.53
CA VAL A 42 5.23 4.99 3.31
C VAL A 42 4.16 4.12 2.65
N ALA A 43 3.11 4.78 2.16
CA ALA A 43 2.03 4.12 1.43
C ALA A 43 2.11 4.52 -0.04
N GLU A 44 2.01 3.54 -0.94
CA GLU A 44 2.03 3.82 -2.37
C GLU A 44 0.84 3.15 -3.03
N TYR A 45 0.14 3.89 -3.85
CA TYR A 45 -0.99 3.35 -4.59
C TYR A 45 -0.52 2.38 -5.66
N PRO A 46 -1.40 1.48 -6.13
CA PRO A 46 -1.02 0.53 -7.16
C PRO A 46 -0.49 1.25 -8.40
N GLY A 47 0.52 0.68 -9.00
CA GLY A 47 1.11 1.24 -10.20
C GLY A 47 2.35 2.07 -9.94
N ASN A 48 2.58 2.46 -8.69
CA ASN A 48 3.80 3.19 -8.35
C ASN A 48 4.87 2.21 -7.90
N HIS A 49 6.11 2.54 -8.18
CA HIS A 49 7.22 1.73 -7.69
C HIS A 49 7.67 2.23 -6.33
N PRO A 50 7.85 1.34 -5.36
CA PRO A 50 8.34 1.77 -4.05
C PRO A 50 9.67 2.52 -4.19
N GLY A 51 9.76 3.65 -3.52
CA GLY A 51 10.97 4.45 -3.57
C GLY A 51 11.06 5.40 -4.72
N SER A 52 10.07 5.44 -5.60
CA SER A 52 10.12 6.30 -6.77
C SER A 52 9.75 7.75 -6.49
N GLY A 53 9.35 8.04 -5.27
CA GLY A 53 8.98 9.41 -4.91
C GLY A 53 7.50 9.69 -4.98
N GLY A 54 6.70 8.71 -5.41
CA GLY A 54 5.25 8.90 -5.49
C GLY A 54 4.51 8.46 -4.24
N GLY A 55 5.22 8.05 -3.21
CA GLY A 55 4.59 7.55 -2.01
C GLY A 55 4.17 8.63 -1.05
N ILE A 56 3.30 8.25 -0.13
CA ILE A 56 2.81 9.14 0.91
C ILE A 56 3.48 8.73 2.22
N PRO A 57 4.39 9.55 2.75
CA PRO A 57 5.16 9.18 3.94
C PRO A 57 4.46 9.61 5.22
N GLY A 58 5.07 9.25 6.35
CA GLY A 58 4.65 9.82 7.62
C GLY A 58 3.76 8.93 8.45
N PHE A 59 3.63 7.66 8.09
CA PHE A 59 2.80 6.74 8.87
C PHE A 59 3.63 6.07 9.94
N ALA A 60 3.04 5.93 11.13
CA ALA A 60 3.74 5.38 12.28
C ALA A 60 3.91 3.88 12.19
N SER A 61 3.07 3.18 11.42
CA SER A 61 3.16 1.73 11.28
C SER A 61 2.63 1.31 9.93
N ARG A 62 2.92 0.07 9.57
CA ARG A 62 2.40 -0.44 8.30
C ARG A 62 0.89 -0.55 8.32
N GLU A 63 0.29 -0.79 9.48
CA GLU A 63 -1.16 -0.83 9.57
C GLU A 63 -1.78 0.52 9.29
N TRP A 64 -1.17 1.58 9.78
CA TRP A 64 -1.68 2.92 9.49
C TRP A 64 -1.55 3.25 8.02
N ALA A 65 -0.42 2.88 7.40
CA ALA A 65 -0.22 3.11 5.99
C ALA A 65 -1.22 2.30 5.15
N ALA A 66 -1.44 1.04 5.53
CA ALA A 66 -2.39 0.18 4.81
C ALA A 66 -3.82 0.68 4.98
N ARG A 67 -4.16 1.13 6.17
CA ARG A 67 -5.49 1.66 6.43
C ARG A 67 -5.75 2.91 5.58
N PHE A 68 -4.74 3.73 5.39
CA PHE A 68 -4.88 4.87 4.51
C PHE A 68 -5.18 4.43 3.08
N LEU A 69 -4.44 3.42 2.59
CA LEU A 69 -4.66 2.92 1.23
C LEU A 69 -6.06 2.34 1.08
N TYR A 70 -6.52 1.61 2.06
CA TYR A 70 -7.85 1.03 2.02
C TYR A 70 -8.92 2.11 2.08
N ARG A 71 -8.77 3.05 3.00
CA ARG A 71 -9.79 4.07 3.22
C ARG A 71 -9.90 5.03 2.04
N TYR A 72 -8.77 5.37 1.45
CA TYR A 72 -8.73 6.32 0.33
C TYR A 72 -8.33 5.63 -0.96
N ARG A 73 -8.78 4.38 -1.11
CA ARG A 73 -8.41 3.62 -2.29
C ARG A 73 -8.89 4.31 -3.54
N LYS A 74 -8.03 4.32 -4.53
CA LYS A 74 -8.37 4.94 -5.80
C LYS A 74 -9.05 3.93 -6.68
N PRO A 75 -10.07 4.35 -7.42
CA PRO A 75 -10.66 3.46 -8.40
C PRO A 75 -9.62 3.12 -9.44
N GLU A 76 -9.69 1.90 -9.94
CA GLU A 76 -8.79 1.53 -11.00
C GLU A 76 -9.03 2.41 -12.20
N PRO A 77 -7.97 2.74 -12.94
CA PRO A 77 -8.16 3.48 -14.17
C PRO A 77 -9.10 2.70 -15.08
N SER A 78 -9.89 3.44 -15.81
CA SER A 78 -10.82 2.80 -16.72
C SER A 78 -10.06 1.98 -17.74
N ARG A 79 -10.49 0.73 -17.91
CA ARG A 79 -9.93 -0.07 -18.95
C ARG A 79 -10.67 -0.01 -20.18
N ARG A 80 -11.72 0.71 -20.17
CA ARG A 80 -12.50 0.74 -21.32
C ARG A 80 -11.79 1.34 -22.43
N PRO A 81 -11.98 0.82 -23.49
CA PRO A 81 -11.46 1.42 -24.72
C PRO A 81 -11.93 2.82 -24.93
#